data_99a903380a00a42a9503bfa46a6b95e1
#
_entry.id   99a903380a00a42a9503bfa46a6b95e1
#
_cell.length_a   1.000
_cell.length_b   1.000
_cell.length_c   1.000
_cell.angle_alpha   90.00
_cell.angle_beta   90.00
_cell.angle_gamma   90.00
#
_symmetry.space_group_name_H-M   'P 1'
#
loop_
_entity.id
_entity.type
_entity.pdbx_description
1 polymer ?
#
loop_
_entity_poly.entity_id
_entity_poly.type
_entity_poly.pdbx_seq_one_letter_code
_entity_poly.pdbx_strand_id
1 'polypeptide(L)'
;MNAADSARLEQLLETVERPARYIGGEMNATNKFWDSVKCHFAFCFPDTYEIAMSHLGMKILYHLINERQDAVCERVCMPAADMADAMRQVDLPLFSLESRTPLDQFELVGFTLQYEMSFTNILEMLDLGRIPVLAKDRSDTYPLVVAGGPCAFNPEPLA
;
A
#
# COMPACT_ATOMS: atom_id res chain seq x y z
N MET A 1 12.32 4.81 -0.31
CA MET A 1 12.40 5.33 1.10
C MET A 1 13.75 6.01 1.30
N ASN A 2 13.80 7.14 2.01
CA ASN A 2 15.07 7.81 2.34
C ASN A 2 15.80 7.12 3.51
N ALA A 3 17.09 7.50 3.76
CA ALA A 3 17.91 6.84 4.78
C ALA A 3 17.38 7.03 6.22
N ALA A 4 16.75 8.18 6.51
CA ALA A 4 16.19 8.43 7.83
C ALA A 4 14.96 7.55 8.10
N ASP A 5 14.06 7.41 7.13
CA ASP A 5 12.89 6.55 7.25
C ASP A 5 13.28 5.05 7.29
N SER A 6 14.33 4.66 6.56
CA SER A 6 14.86 3.30 6.66
C SER A 6 15.38 2.99 8.08
N ALA A 7 16.09 3.94 8.69
CA ALA A 7 16.57 3.76 10.07
C ALA A 7 15.42 3.71 11.08
N ARG A 8 14.36 4.53 10.89
CA ARG A 8 13.15 4.47 11.72
C ARG A 8 12.46 3.12 11.59
N LEU A 9 12.29 2.61 10.36
CA LEU A 9 11.69 1.30 10.12
C LEU A 9 12.46 0.19 10.83
N GLU A 10 13.79 0.14 10.71
CA GLU A 10 14.60 -0.88 11.39
C GLU A 10 14.38 -0.86 12.93
N GLN A 11 14.28 0.33 13.53
CA GLN A 11 13.96 0.45 14.95
C GLN A 11 12.54 -0.06 15.29
N LEU A 12 11.53 0.25 14.46
CA LEU A 12 10.18 -0.22 14.66
C LEU A 12 10.07 -1.75 14.56
N LEU A 13 10.81 -2.36 13.64
CA LEU A 13 10.82 -3.82 13.48
C LEU A 13 11.27 -4.58 14.73
N GLU A 14 12.05 -3.94 15.61
CA GLU A 14 12.46 -4.53 16.89
C GLU A 14 11.36 -4.50 17.96
N THR A 15 10.32 -3.68 17.77
CA THR A 15 9.30 -3.42 18.80
C THR A 15 7.92 -4.01 18.49
N VAL A 16 7.63 -4.29 17.21
CA VAL A 16 6.32 -4.80 16.77
C VAL A 16 6.23 -6.32 16.93
N GLU A 17 5.00 -6.83 17.15
CA GLU A 17 4.78 -8.26 17.40
C GLU A 17 5.23 -9.18 16.24
N ARG A 18 5.05 -8.72 14.99
CA ARG A 18 5.29 -9.54 13.77
C ARG A 18 6.07 -8.76 12.70
N PRO A 19 7.36 -8.52 12.92
CA PRO A 19 8.18 -7.74 11.98
C PRO A 19 8.24 -8.33 10.57
N ALA A 20 8.09 -9.65 10.44
CA ALA A 20 8.12 -10.34 9.15
C ALA A 20 7.07 -9.84 8.14
N ARG A 21 5.98 -9.20 8.60
CA ARG A 21 4.96 -8.59 7.74
C ARG A 21 5.45 -7.40 6.93
N TYR A 22 6.57 -6.78 7.32
CA TYR A 22 7.02 -5.47 6.85
C TYR A 22 8.41 -5.49 6.21
N ILE A 23 9.07 -6.65 6.17
CA ILE A 23 10.44 -6.76 5.65
C ILE A 23 10.50 -6.94 4.13
N GLY A 24 9.42 -7.39 3.48
CA GLY A 24 9.41 -7.76 2.06
C GLY A 24 10.21 -9.02 1.76
N GLY A 25 10.61 -9.19 0.50
CA GLY A 25 11.42 -10.33 0.09
C GLY A 25 10.63 -11.61 -0.22
N GLU A 26 9.33 -11.48 -0.51
CA GLU A 26 8.48 -12.58 -0.90
C GLU A 26 9.02 -13.30 -2.15
N MET A 27 8.92 -14.63 -2.17
CA MET A 27 9.49 -15.50 -3.20
C MET A 27 9.13 -15.10 -4.64
N ASN A 28 7.92 -14.54 -4.85
CA ASN A 28 7.43 -14.12 -6.17
C ASN A 28 7.32 -12.59 -6.28
N ALA A 29 8.15 -11.84 -5.54
CA ALA A 29 8.21 -10.40 -5.67
C ALA A 29 8.85 -10.00 -7.01
N THR A 30 8.25 -9.04 -7.69
CA THR A 30 8.80 -8.45 -8.90
C THR A 30 9.51 -7.16 -8.54
N ASN A 31 10.79 -7.10 -8.86
CA ASN A 31 11.59 -5.89 -8.69
C ASN A 31 11.94 -5.33 -10.06
N LYS A 32 11.51 -4.10 -10.34
CA LYS A 32 11.89 -3.35 -11.53
C LYS A 32 12.65 -2.08 -11.11
N PHE A 33 13.55 -1.62 -11.96
CA PHE A 33 14.16 -0.33 -11.74
C PHE A 33 13.08 0.76 -11.86
N TRP A 34 12.94 1.58 -10.83
CA TRP A 34 11.91 2.62 -10.75
C TRP A 34 11.88 3.49 -12.01
N ASP A 35 13.03 4.04 -12.40
CA ASP A 35 13.14 4.93 -13.57
C ASP A 35 12.98 4.21 -14.93
N SER A 36 12.84 2.89 -14.94
CA SER A 36 12.67 2.12 -16.19
C SER A 36 11.23 1.98 -16.65
N VAL A 37 10.27 2.36 -15.82
CA VAL A 37 8.83 2.25 -16.10
C VAL A 37 8.16 3.61 -16.07
N LYS A 38 6.97 3.71 -16.66
CA LYS A 38 6.21 4.96 -16.75
C LYS A 38 5.11 5.09 -15.70
N CYS A 39 4.70 3.98 -15.12
CA CYS A 39 3.60 3.92 -14.16
C CYS A 39 3.98 3.07 -12.96
N HIS A 40 3.92 3.66 -11.78
CA HIS A 40 4.15 3.00 -10.51
C HIS A 40 2.79 2.84 -9.81
N PHE A 41 2.37 1.60 -9.68
CA PHE A 41 1.08 1.23 -9.12
C PHE A 41 1.26 0.60 -7.74
N ALA A 42 0.76 1.26 -6.70
CA ALA A 42 0.61 0.68 -5.37
C ALA A 42 -0.70 -0.11 -5.29
N PHE A 43 -0.62 -1.42 -5.20
CA PHE A 43 -1.78 -2.28 -5.02
C PHE A 43 -2.04 -2.50 -3.53
N CYS A 44 -3.01 -1.76 -3.01
CA CYS A 44 -3.36 -1.72 -1.61
C CYS A 44 -4.41 -2.77 -1.25
N PHE A 45 -4.11 -3.60 -0.27
CA PHE A 45 -5.07 -4.52 0.32
C PHE A 45 -5.42 -4.04 1.73
N PRO A 46 -6.69 -3.64 2.00
CA PRO A 46 -7.08 -3.02 3.26
C PRO A 46 -7.32 -4.04 4.38
N ASP A 47 -6.37 -4.96 4.53
CA ASP A 47 -6.32 -5.95 5.59
C ASP A 47 -4.86 -6.36 5.85
N THR A 48 -4.64 -7.15 6.90
CA THR A 48 -3.30 -7.57 7.32
C THR A 48 -2.58 -8.41 6.26
N TYR A 49 -1.25 -8.45 6.36
CA TYR A 49 -0.36 -9.16 5.44
C TYR A 49 -0.81 -10.61 5.15
N GLU A 50 -1.22 -11.39 6.16
CA GLU A 50 -1.57 -12.80 5.98
C GLU A 50 -2.82 -12.96 5.12
N ILE A 51 -3.80 -12.07 5.28
CA ILE A 51 -5.03 -12.06 4.49
C ILE A 51 -4.72 -11.61 3.07
N ALA A 52 -4.02 -10.51 2.91
CA ALA A 52 -3.58 -9.98 1.61
C ALA A 52 -2.80 -11.03 0.80
N MET A 53 -1.80 -11.65 1.42
CA MET A 53 -0.93 -12.61 0.75
C MET A 53 -1.60 -13.97 0.50
N SER A 54 -2.74 -14.26 1.11
CA SER A 54 -3.57 -15.44 0.79
C SER A 54 -4.56 -15.16 -0.36
N HIS A 55 -4.81 -13.89 -0.72
CA HIS A 55 -5.85 -13.52 -1.66
C HIS A 55 -5.40 -13.75 -3.12
N LEU A 56 -6.04 -14.72 -3.80
CA LEU A 56 -5.67 -15.12 -5.15
C LEU A 56 -5.85 -13.98 -6.18
N GLY A 57 -6.94 -13.21 -6.08
CA GLY A 57 -7.20 -12.10 -6.99
C GLY A 57 -6.10 -11.03 -6.96
N MET A 58 -5.57 -10.72 -5.79
CA MET A 58 -4.42 -9.83 -5.65
C MET A 58 -3.18 -10.38 -6.38
N LYS A 59 -2.88 -11.66 -6.22
CA LYS A 59 -1.73 -12.30 -6.88
C LYS A 59 -1.85 -12.28 -8.40
N ILE A 60 -3.06 -12.55 -8.94
CA ILE A 60 -3.32 -12.53 -10.39
C ILE A 60 -3.12 -11.12 -10.93
N LEU A 61 -3.74 -10.10 -10.34
CA LEU A 61 -3.63 -8.71 -10.81
C LEU A 61 -2.20 -8.19 -10.67
N TYR A 62 -1.54 -8.47 -9.55
CA TYR A 62 -0.13 -8.15 -9.33
C TYR A 62 0.76 -8.71 -10.46
N HIS A 63 0.57 -9.98 -10.80
CA HIS A 63 1.32 -10.62 -11.89
C HIS A 63 1.03 -9.98 -13.23
N LEU A 64 -0.25 -9.82 -13.60
CA LEU A 64 -0.65 -9.24 -14.89
C LEU A 64 -0.14 -7.80 -15.10
N ILE A 65 -0.17 -6.98 -14.05
CA ILE A 65 0.37 -5.62 -14.14
C ILE A 65 1.89 -5.67 -14.31
N ASN A 66 2.56 -6.57 -13.60
CA ASN A 66 4.01 -6.70 -13.67
C ASN A 66 4.53 -7.39 -14.96
N GLU A 67 3.68 -8.06 -15.76
CA GLU A 67 4.04 -8.49 -17.11
C GLU A 67 4.20 -7.32 -18.09
N ARG A 68 3.61 -6.16 -17.79
CA ARG A 68 3.77 -4.97 -18.64
C ARG A 68 5.20 -4.44 -18.58
N GLN A 69 5.68 -3.92 -19.71
CA GLN A 69 7.02 -3.30 -19.79
C GLN A 69 7.05 -1.87 -19.26
N ASP A 70 5.90 -1.21 -19.23
CA ASP A 70 5.75 0.21 -18.92
C ASP A 70 5.22 0.49 -17.50
N ALA A 71 4.99 -0.55 -16.71
CA ALA A 71 4.45 -0.43 -15.36
C ALA A 71 5.15 -1.34 -14.35
N VAL A 72 5.17 -0.93 -13.10
CA VAL A 72 5.48 -1.76 -11.94
C VAL A 72 4.32 -1.71 -10.96
N CYS A 73 3.99 -2.85 -10.39
CA CYS A 73 3.01 -2.99 -9.32
C CYS A 73 3.71 -3.46 -8.06
N GLU A 74 3.53 -2.72 -6.97
CA GLU A 74 4.03 -3.09 -5.65
C GLU A 74 2.87 -3.24 -4.67
N ARG A 75 3.03 -4.12 -3.68
CA ARG A 75 1.96 -4.45 -2.74
C ARG A 75 2.07 -3.62 -1.48
N VAL A 76 0.91 -3.15 -1.01
CA VAL A 76 0.78 -2.44 0.26
C VAL A 76 -0.33 -3.10 1.07
N CYS A 77 0.01 -3.59 2.27
CA CYS A 77 -0.95 -4.18 3.19
C CYS A 77 -1.30 -3.20 4.31
N MET A 78 -2.49 -3.33 4.87
CA MET A 78 -2.83 -2.61 6.10
C MET A 78 -1.89 -3.05 7.22
N PRO A 79 -1.18 -2.14 7.89
CA PRO A 79 -0.38 -2.50 9.05
C PRO A 79 -1.27 -2.93 10.23
N ALA A 80 -0.76 -3.80 11.08
CA ALA A 80 -1.42 -4.12 12.34
C ALA A 80 -1.40 -2.89 13.27
N ALA A 81 -2.29 -2.85 14.25
CA ALA A 81 -2.49 -1.67 15.10
C ALA A 81 -1.20 -1.22 15.81
N ASP A 82 -0.40 -2.17 16.30
CA ASP A 82 0.90 -1.90 16.94
C ASP A 82 1.87 -1.18 16.00
N MET A 83 1.94 -1.63 14.75
CA MET A 83 2.80 -1.00 13.73
C MET A 83 2.22 0.34 13.26
N ALA A 84 0.90 0.46 13.07
CA ALA A 84 0.27 1.71 12.68
C ALA A 84 0.49 2.81 13.72
N ASP A 85 0.33 2.48 15.01
CA ASP A 85 0.58 3.41 16.11
C ASP A 85 2.06 3.80 16.18
N ALA A 86 2.97 2.85 16.03
CA ALA A 86 4.41 3.11 16.02
C ALA A 86 4.84 3.98 14.83
N MET A 87 4.29 3.74 13.63
CA MET A 87 4.52 4.58 12.44
C MET A 87 4.10 6.03 12.67
N ARG A 88 2.92 6.26 13.29
CA ARG A 88 2.46 7.61 13.64
C ARG A 88 3.39 8.31 14.63
N GLN A 89 3.89 7.60 15.65
CA GLN A 89 4.78 8.17 16.67
C GLN A 89 6.10 8.68 16.08
N VAL A 90 6.65 8.00 15.08
CA VAL A 90 7.94 8.37 14.47
C VAL A 90 7.78 9.09 13.13
N ASP A 91 6.54 9.40 12.73
CA ASP A 91 6.22 10.01 11.44
C ASP A 91 6.82 9.22 10.25
N LEU A 92 6.60 7.89 10.24
CA LEU A 92 6.96 7.02 9.13
C LEU A 92 5.75 6.81 8.22
N PRO A 93 5.79 7.15 6.93
CA PRO A 93 4.67 6.93 6.03
C PRO A 93 4.44 5.45 5.72
N LEU A 94 3.20 5.07 5.37
CA LEU A 94 2.91 3.74 4.83
C LEU A 94 3.67 3.52 3.52
N PHE A 95 4.20 2.32 3.34
CA PHE A 95 5.12 1.97 2.26
C PHE A 95 4.82 0.60 1.64
N SER A 96 5.34 0.37 0.44
CA SER A 96 5.22 -0.89 -0.28
C SER A 96 6.17 -1.97 0.24
N LEU A 97 5.81 -3.23 0.03
CA LEU A 97 6.62 -4.37 0.47
C LEU A 97 7.89 -4.57 -0.36
N GLU A 98 7.85 -4.28 -1.67
CA GLU A 98 8.94 -4.57 -2.59
C GLU A 98 10.10 -3.57 -2.43
N SER A 99 9.83 -2.30 -2.70
CA SER A 99 10.86 -1.25 -2.70
C SER A 99 10.89 -0.41 -1.44
N ARG A 100 9.91 -0.58 -0.54
CA ARG A 100 9.67 0.29 0.62
C ARG A 100 9.42 1.75 0.20
N THR A 101 8.84 1.95 -0.97
CA THR A 101 8.47 3.29 -1.43
C THR A 101 7.25 3.79 -0.68
N PRO A 102 7.25 5.02 -0.13
CA PRO A 102 6.09 5.65 0.48
C PRO A 102 4.90 5.73 -0.47
N LEU A 103 3.67 5.56 0.08
CA LEU A 103 2.46 5.43 -0.72
C LEU A 103 2.15 6.70 -1.54
N ASP A 104 2.49 7.87 -1.04
CA ASP A 104 2.32 9.16 -1.71
C ASP A 104 3.27 9.39 -2.90
N GLN A 105 4.25 8.51 -3.11
CA GLN A 105 5.22 8.60 -4.21
C GLN A 105 4.85 7.77 -5.44
N PHE A 106 3.73 7.05 -5.40
CA PHE A 106 3.19 6.33 -6.56
C PHE A 106 2.34 7.26 -7.43
N GLU A 107 2.19 6.96 -8.73
CA GLU A 107 1.22 7.67 -9.59
C GLU A 107 -0.20 7.14 -9.41
N LEU A 108 -0.32 5.85 -9.09
CA LEU A 108 -1.61 5.18 -8.96
C LEU A 108 -1.66 4.35 -7.67
N VAL A 109 -2.68 4.60 -6.86
CA VAL A 109 -2.97 3.84 -5.64
C VAL A 109 -4.31 3.15 -5.81
N GLY A 110 -4.30 1.82 -5.89
CA GLY A 110 -5.50 1.03 -6.12
C GLY A 110 -5.87 0.16 -4.93
N PHE A 111 -7.10 0.30 -4.45
CA PHE A 111 -7.64 -0.50 -3.35
C PHE A 111 -8.54 -1.62 -3.86
N THR A 112 -8.48 -2.79 -3.21
CA THR A 112 -9.46 -3.86 -3.43
C THR A 112 -10.55 -3.79 -2.38
N LEU A 113 -11.81 -3.66 -2.83
CA LEU A 113 -13.01 -3.57 -1.99
C LEU A 113 -13.65 -4.94 -1.86
N GLN A 114 -13.19 -5.76 -0.91
CA GLN A 114 -13.69 -7.12 -0.75
C GLN A 114 -14.96 -7.21 0.11
N TYR A 115 -15.08 -6.36 1.12
CA TYR A 115 -16.23 -6.27 2.04
C TYR A 115 -16.24 -4.90 2.74
N GLU A 116 -17.42 -4.45 3.17
CA GLU A 116 -17.65 -3.07 3.64
C GLU A 116 -16.90 -2.74 4.94
N MET A 117 -16.64 -3.73 5.79
CA MET A 117 -15.89 -3.49 7.04
C MET A 117 -14.45 -3.06 6.82
N SER A 118 -13.91 -3.23 5.61
CA SER A 118 -12.57 -2.76 5.27
C SER A 118 -12.51 -1.27 4.89
N PHE A 119 -13.64 -0.58 4.78
CA PHE A 119 -13.67 0.83 4.35
C PHE A 119 -12.91 1.75 5.31
N THR A 120 -13.01 1.53 6.61
CA THR A 120 -12.24 2.31 7.60
C THR A 120 -10.74 2.08 7.47
N ASN A 121 -10.32 0.87 7.10
CA ASN A 121 -8.91 0.55 6.86
C ASN A 121 -8.36 1.30 5.64
N ILE A 122 -9.19 1.53 4.61
CA ILE A 122 -8.79 2.34 3.44
C ILE A 122 -8.50 3.77 3.86
N LEU A 123 -9.37 4.37 4.68
CA LEU A 123 -9.17 5.72 5.19
C LEU A 123 -7.89 5.80 6.03
N GLU A 124 -7.63 4.80 6.87
CA GLU A 124 -6.42 4.72 7.67
C GLU A 124 -5.16 4.54 6.80
N MET A 125 -5.22 3.72 5.76
CA MET A 125 -4.10 3.55 4.82
C MET A 125 -3.80 4.83 4.04
N LEU A 126 -4.81 5.61 3.66
CA LEU A 126 -4.63 6.93 3.05
C LEU A 126 -3.96 7.91 4.01
N ASP A 127 -4.44 7.97 5.26
CA ASP A 127 -3.87 8.83 6.31
C ASP A 127 -2.41 8.48 6.59
N LEU A 128 -2.11 7.22 6.87
CA LEU A 128 -0.74 6.74 7.06
C LEU A 128 0.14 6.93 5.82
N GLY A 129 -0.45 6.84 4.62
CA GLY A 129 0.21 7.08 3.35
C GLY A 129 0.39 8.55 2.99
N ARG A 130 0.01 9.49 3.89
CA ARG A 130 0.07 10.94 3.67
C ARG A 130 -0.74 11.43 2.46
N ILE A 131 -1.79 10.69 2.09
CA ILE A 131 -2.71 11.05 1.03
C ILE A 131 -3.97 11.63 1.67
N PRO A 132 -4.42 12.84 1.33
CA PRO A 132 -5.63 13.41 1.89
C PRO A 132 -6.83 12.46 1.71
N VAL A 133 -7.55 12.21 2.81
CA VAL A 133 -8.68 11.27 2.83
C VAL A 133 -9.79 11.74 1.89
N LEU A 134 -10.12 13.04 1.91
CA LEU A 134 -11.14 13.60 1.03
C LEU A 134 -10.57 13.88 -0.36
N ALA A 135 -11.24 13.39 -1.39
CA ALA A 135 -10.82 13.56 -2.78
C ALA A 135 -10.68 15.04 -3.20
N LYS A 136 -11.55 15.90 -2.68
CA LYS A 136 -11.50 17.36 -2.94
C LYS A 136 -10.23 18.06 -2.44
N ASP A 137 -9.54 17.46 -1.46
CA ASP A 137 -8.33 18.01 -0.85
C ASP A 137 -7.04 17.49 -1.54
N ARG A 138 -7.18 16.62 -2.56
CA ARG A 138 -6.07 16.11 -3.38
C ARG A 138 -5.85 17.01 -4.58
N SER A 139 -4.62 17.52 -4.71
CA SER A 139 -4.13 18.18 -5.93
C SER A 139 -3.53 17.18 -6.90
N ASP A 140 -3.13 17.63 -8.09
CA ASP A 140 -2.45 16.81 -9.11
C ASP A 140 -1.07 16.28 -8.66
N THR A 141 -0.59 16.69 -7.49
CA THR A 141 0.66 16.19 -6.90
C THR A 141 0.49 14.88 -6.13
N TYR A 142 -0.75 14.51 -5.80
CA TYR A 142 -1.07 13.25 -5.14
C TYR A 142 -1.36 12.14 -6.15
N PRO A 143 -1.18 10.86 -5.76
CA PRO A 143 -1.55 9.74 -6.61
C PRO A 143 -3.03 9.76 -6.98
N LEU A 144 -3.35 9.24 -8.16
CA LEU A 144 -4.72 8.91 -8.49
C LEU A 144 -5.16 7.71 -7.65
N VAL A 145 -6.18 7.90 -6.81
CA VAL A 145 -6.73 6.84 -5.97
C VAL A 145 -7.92 6.20 -6.69
N VAL A 146 -7.84 4.90 -6.88
CA VAL A 146 -8.89 4.08 -7.51
C VAL A 146 -9.26 2.90 -6.61
N ALA A 147 -10.44 2.37 -6.79
CA ALA A 147 -10.87 1.20 -6.06
C ALA A 147 -11.70 0.26 -6.95
N GLY A 148 -11.61 -1.04 -6.66
CA GLY A 148 -12.36 -2.06 -7.39
C GLY A 148 -12.62 -3.29 -6.52
N GLY A 149 -13.50 -4.16 -6.97
CA GLY A 149 -13.86 -5.36 -6.25
C GLY A 149 -15.38 -5.47 -6.01
N PRO A 150 -15.84 -6.49 -5.25
CA PRO A 150 -17.28 -6.74 -5.06
C PRO A 150 -18.05 -5.54 -4.50
N CYS A 151 -17.47 -4.80 -3.54
CA CYS A 151 -18.15 -3.66 -2.91
C CYS A 151 -18.09 -2.37 -3.73
N ALA A 152 -17.46 -2.37 -4.92
CA ALA A 152 -17.47 -1.21 -5.81
C ALA A 152 -18.88 -0.90 -6.39
N PHE A 153 -19.85 -1.82 -6.22
CA PHE A 153 -21.27 -1.56 -6.54
C PHE A 153 -21.97 -0.62 -5.56
N ASN A 154 -21.41 -0.45 -4.35
CA ASN A 154 -21.93 0.45 -3.31
C ASN A 154 -20.81 1.38 -2.83
N PRO A 155 -20.35 2.31 -3.67
CA PRO A 155 -19.18 3.13 -3.39
C PRO A 155 -19.45 4.30 -2.44
N GLU A 156 -20.72 4.64 -2.17
CA GLU A 156 -21.15 5.86 -1.50
C GLU A 156 -20.43 6.13 -0.16
N PRO A 157 -20.11 5.12 0.67
CA PRO A 157 -19.39 5.38 1.92
C PRO A 157 -17.94 5.87 1.72
N LEU A 158 -17.38 5.69 0.52
CA LEU A 158 -16.01 6.10 0.16
C LEU A 158 -15.96 7.19 -0.92
N ALA A 159 -17.10 7.61 -1.45
CA ALA A 159 -17.21 8.58 -2.55
C ALA A 159 -17.05 10.04 -2.08
#